data_22698387f4b965ff8eb447da654a6765
#
_entry.id   22698387f4b965ff8eb447da654a6765
#
_cell.length_a   1.000
_cell.length_b   1.000
_cell.length_c   1.000
_cell.angle_alpha   90.00
_cell.angle_beta   90.00
_cell.angle_gamma   90.00
#
_symmetry.space_group_name_H-M   'P 1'
#
loop_
_entity.id
_entity.type
_entity.pdbx_description
1 polymer ?
#
loop_
_entity_poly.entity_id
_entity_poly.type
_entity_poly.pdbx_seq_one_letter_code
_entity_poly.pdbx_strand_id
1 'polypeptide(L)'
;MNITFYGAARNVTGSKHLIETASGKKILLDCGFFQNRGKDNDRLNRNFSFDPQQIDLMILSHAHIDHSGNIPNLVKQGFNKTIFTTQATIDLCEVMLADSAYIQSGDIEYINRRRRRDGQKALEPIYEIEDVEKAMKLFAPVAVNKRFQYDDEISFEFTDTGHILGSVSVHVFITENGNTKQITFSGDVGRFNDLILKAPAPFPQADYILCESTYGNRLHDQSTDARQKLLQIVNQTCVEQ
;
A
#
# COMPACT_ATOMS: atom_id res chain seq x y z
N MET A 1 15.46 -15.97 8.66
CA MET A 1 14.47 -14.98 8.18
C MET A 1 14.91 -13.56 8.56
N ASN A 2 14.80 -12.60 7.62
CA ASN A 2 15.06 -11.17 7.83
C ASN A 2 13.85 -10.36 7.41
N ILE A 3 13.63 -9.19 8.05
CA ILE A 3 12.59 -8.22 7.63
C ILE A 3 13.29 -6.88 7.42
N THR A 4 13.16 -6.32 6.21
CA THR A 4 13.75 -5.02 5.83
C THR A 4 12.65 -4.03 5.49
N PHE A 5 12.71 -2.84 6.08
CA PHE A 5 11.75 -1.75 5.87
C PHE A 5 12.31 -0.79 4.81
N TYR A 6 11.68 -0.73 3.65
CA TYR A 6 12.05 0.18 2.55
C TYR A 6 11.18 1.43 2.47
N GLY A 7 10.21 1.56 3.36
CA GLY A 7 9.33 2.71 3.51
C GLY A 7 8.42 2.57 4.72
N ALA A 8 7.61 3.57 5.01
CA ALA A 8 6.73 3.66 6.17
C ALA A 8 7.43 3.37 7.53
N ALA A 9 8.75 3.55 7.59
CA ALA A 9 9.55 3.45 8.81
C ALA A 9 10.02 4.85 9.21
N ARG A 10 9.57 5.36 10.36
CA ARG A 10 9.69 6.78 10.79
C ARG A 10 9.07 7.77 9.80
N ASN A 11 8.14 7.29 9.00
CA ASN A 11 7.44 7.98 7.94
C ASN A 11 6.07 7.35 7.76
N VAL A 12 5.05 8.14 7.37
CA VAL A 12 3.67 7.65 7.23
C VAL A 12 3.46 6.93 5.90
N THR A 13 4.13 7.37 4.82
CA THR A 13 3.83 6.91 3.46
C THR A 13 4.93 6.05 2.87
N GLY A 14 4.63 5.40 1.75
CA GLY A 14 5.57 4.58 0.98
C GLY A 14 5.75 3.18 1.53
N SER A 15 4.69 2.56 2.06
CA SER A 15 4.72 1.21 2.65
C SER A 15 5.37 0.20 1.73
N LYS A 16 6.51 -0.35 2.16
CA LYS A 16 7.27 -1.41 1.49
C LYS A 16 8.08 -2.18 2.51
N HIS A 17 7.72 -3.43 2.76
CA HIS A 17 8.41 -4.27 3.71
C HIS A 17 8.79 -5.59 3.05
N LEU A 18 10.08 -5.92 3.05
CA LEU A 18 10.60 -7.14 2.45
C LEU A 18 10.90 -8.17 3.54
N ILE A 19 10.27 -9.33 3.43
CA ILE A 19 10.60 -10.51 4.23
C ILE A 19 11.47 -11.42 3.36
N GLU A 20 12.65 -11.78 3.87
CA GLU A 20 13.54 -12.75 3.25
C GLU A 20 13.67 -13.97 4.14
N THR A 21 13.30 -15.14 3.62
CA THR A 21 13.36 -16.41 4.35
C THR A 21 14.79 -16.96 4.40
N ALA A 22 15.04 -17.98 5.20
CA ALA A 22 16.35 -18.63 5.27
C ALA A 22 16.71 -19.36 3.95
N SER A 23 15.72 -19.77 3.17
CA SER A 23 15.92 -20.36 1.85
C SER A 23 16.22 -19.31 0.75
N GLY A 24 16.10 -18.01 1.10
CA GLY A 24 16.32 -16.89 0.19
C GLY A 24 15.08 -16.42 -0.56
N LYS A 25 13.88 -16.97 -0.28
CA LYS A 25 12.63 -16.47 -0.88
C LYS A 25 12.29 -15.09 -0.33
N LYS A 26 11.76 -14.23 -1.20
CA LYS A 26 11.49 -12.83 -0.94
C LYS A 26 10.01 -12.51 -1.09
N ILE A 27 9.37 -12.08 0.01
CA ILE A 27 7.96 -11.69 0.09
C ILE A 27 7.92 -10.17 0.26
N LEU A 28 7.30 -9.45 -0.67
CA LEU A 28 7.08 -8.02 -0.54
C LEU A 28 5.68 -7.76 0.03
N LEU A 29 5.62 -7.08 1.17
CA LEU A 29 4.37 -6.56 1.74
C LEU A 29 4.23 -5.10 1.36
N ASP A 30 3.19 -4.78 0.59
CA ASP A 30 2.87 -3.49 -0.01
C ASP A 30 3.97 -2.95 -0.96
N CYS A 31 3.59 -1.99 -1.80
CA CYS A 31 4.49 -1.24 -2.67
C CYS A 31 3.90 0.15 -2.97
N GLY A 32 3.94 1.03 -1.98
CA GLY A 32 3.29 2.34 -2.04
C GLY A 32 4.19 3.49 -2.49
N PHE A 33 3.58 4.62 -2.79
CA PHE A 33 4.28 5.88 -3.06
C PHE A 33 4.64 6.62 -1.77
N PHE A 34 5.83 7.22 -1.75
CA PHE A 34 6.15 8.28 -0.80
C PHE A 34 5.41 9.55 -1.21
N GLN A 35 4.61 10.10 -0.29
CA GLN A 35 3.77 11.28 -0.50
C GLN A 35 4.13 12.45 0.45
N ASN A 36 5.31 12.47 1.00
CA ASN A 36 5.75 13.48 1.96
C ASN A 36 6.04 14.83 1.29
N ARG A 37 6.07 15.90 2.10
CA ARG A 37 6.56 17.21 1.68
C ARG A 37 8.10 17.23 1.58
N GLY A 38 8.69 16.43 0.70
CA GLY A 38 10.14 16.32 0.55
C GLY A 38 10.59 16.32 -0.90
N LYS A 39 11.77 16.83 -1.17
CA LYS A 39 12.38 16.86 -2.51
C LYS A 39 12.81 15.46 -3.00
N ASP A 40 12.85 14.49 -2.10
CA ASP A 40 13.34 13.13 -2.38
C ASP A 40 12.27 12.16 -2.88
N ASN A 41 10.98 12.52 -2.82
CA ASN A 41 9.88 11.61 -3.18
C ASN A 41 10.01 11.08 -4.61
N ASP A 42 10.32 11.93 -5.58
CA ASP A 42 10.47 11.52 -6.98
C ASP A 42 11.58 10.47 -7.11
N ARG A 43 12.73 10.69 -6.48
CA ARG A 43 13.86 9.75 -6.47
C ARG A 43 13.51 8.43 -5.80
N LEU A 44 12.82 8.48 -4.64
CA LEU A 44 12.43 7.30 -3.86
C LEU A 44 11.32 6.49 -4.54
N ASN A 45 10.44 7.16 -5.28
CA ASN A 45 9.39 6.49 -6.04
C ASN A 45 9.89 5.90 -7.36
N ARG A 46 10.90 6.53 -8.00
CA ARG A 46 11.50 6.01 -9.24
C ARG A 46 12.44 4.83 -9.01
N ASN A 47 13.10 4.76 -7.86
CA ASN A 47 14.16 3.79 -7.63
C ASN A 47 13.85 2.92 -6.43
N PHE A 48 13.90 1.61 -6.61
CA PHE A 48 13.85 0.66 -5.51
C PHE A 48 15.26 0.44 -4.95
N SER A 49 15.36 0.27 -3.63
CA SER A 49 16.60 -0.12 -2.95
C SER A 49 16.78 -1.65 -2.87
N PHE A 50 15.97 -2.38 -3.61
CA PHE A 50 16.02 -3.82 -3.82
C PHE A 50 15.79 -4.12 -5.30
N ASP A 51 16.12 -5.31 -5.75
CA ASP A 51 15.89 -5.75 -7.12
C ASP A 51 14.47 -6.33 -7.28
N PRO A 52 13.57 -5.68 -8.04
CA PRO A 52 12.21 -6.16 -8.28
C PRO A 52 12.14 -7.57 -8.88
N GLN A 53 13.13 -7.96 -9.68
CA GLN A 53 13.17 -9.27 -10.35
C GLN A 53 13.40 -10.42 -9.38
N GLN A 54 13.93 -10.15 -8.18
CA GLN A 54 14.21 -11.14 -7.15
C GLN A 54 13.04 -11.36 -6.18
N ILE A 55 11.94 -10.64 -6.32
CA ILE A 55 10.77 -10.84 -5.47
C ILE A 55 9.99 -12.08 -5.97
N ASP A 56 9.70 -13.02 -5.07
CA ASP A 56 8.99 -14.26 -5.41
C ASP A 56 7.48 -14.10 -5.38
N LEU A 57 6.96 -13.28 -4.47
CA LEU A 57 5.54 -12.92 -4.39
C LEU A 57 5.36 -11.56 -3.71
N MET A 58 4.25 -10.92 -4.03
CA MET A 58 3.83 -9.70 -3.35
C MET A 58 2.46 -9.92 -2.70
N ILE A 59 2.26 -9.34 -1.51
CA ILE A 59 0.98 -9.33 -0.82
C ILE A 59 0.62 -7.87 -0.55
N LEU A 60 -0.56 -7.46 -1.02
CA LEU A 60 -1.06 -6.10 -0.87
C LEU A 60 -2.16 -6.05 0.19
N SER A 61 -1.98 -5.19 1.18
CA SER A 61 -2.94 -5.00 2.27
C SER A 61 -4.21 -4.27 1.85
N HIS A 62 -4.08 -3.20 1.09
CA HIS A 62 -5.20 -2.39 0.58
C HIS A 62 -4.78 -1.43 -0.54
N ALA A 63 -5.77 -0.74 -1.13
CA ALA A 63 -5.58 0.00 -2.38
C ALA A 63 -5.01 1.42 -2.23
N HIS A 64 -4.89 2.02 -1.04
CA HIS A 64 -4.37 3.39 -0.93
C HIS A 64 -3.01 3.55 -1.62
N ILE A 65 -2.79 4.73 -2.19
CA ILE A 65 -1.62 5.03 -3.05
C ILE A 65 -0.29 4.89 -2.31
N ASP A 66 -0.25 5.14 -1.03
CA ASP A 66 0.95 4.93 -0.19
C ASP A 66 1.18 3.45 0.19
N HIS A 67 0.29 2.53 -0.24
CA HIS A 67 0.43 1.08 -0.13
C HIS A 67 0.49 0.38 -1.49
N SER A 68 -0.18 0.88 -2.52
CA SER A 68 -0.28 0.25 -3.84
C SER A 68 0.38 1.04 -4.98
N GLY A 69 0.56 2.36 -4.81
CA GLY A 69 0.81 3.30 -5.90
C GLY A 69 2.09 3.06 -6.71
N ASN A 70 3.06 2.33 -6.18
CA ASN A 70 4.32 2.05 -6.87
C ASN A 70 4.36 0.66 -7.54
N ILE A 71 3.25 -0.08 -7.50
CA ILE A 71 3.14 -1.42 -8.12
C ILE A 71 3.38 -1.38 -9.65
N PRO A 72 2.81 -0.44 -10.44
CA PRO A 72 3.10 -0.41 -11.87
C PRO A 72 4.58 -0.17 -12.17
N ASN A 73 5.26 0.66 -11.38
CA ASN A 73 6.70 0.87 -11.50
C ASN A 73 7.52 -0.37 -11.08
N LEU A 74 7.06 -1.12 -10.07
CA LEU A 74 7.67 -2.40 -9.70
C LEU A 74 7.65 -3.39 -10.88
N VAL A 75 6.51 -3.48 -11.56
CA VAL A 75 6.34 -4.33 -12.77
C VAL A 75 7.18 -3.80 -13.94
N LYS A 76 7.17 -2.49 -14.18
CA LYS A 76 8.03 -1.83 -15.18
C LYS A 76 9.52 -2.15 -14.98
N GLN A 77 9.95 -2.29 -13.73
CA GLN A 77 11.35 -2.64 -13.38
C GLN A 77 11.61 -4.15 -13.29
N GLY A 78 10.65 -4.99 -13.71
CA GLY A 78 10.88 -6.41 -13.96
C GLY A 78 10.24 -7.39 -12.99
N PHE A 79 9.46 -6.92 -11.99
CA PHE A 79 8.63 -7.83 -11.21
C PHE A 79 7.57 -8.49 -12.11
N ASN A 80 7.49 -9.81 -12.06
CA ASN A 80 6.62 -10.60 -12.94
C ASN A 80 5.92 -11.76 -12.23
N LYS A 81 5.83 -11.69 -10.90
CA LYS A 81 5.19 -12.70 -10.07
C LYS A 81 3.79 -12.26 -9.64
N THR A 82 3.10 -13.11 -8.90
CA THR A 82 1.74 -12.84 -8.44
C THR A 82 1.66 -11.81 -7.32
N ILE A 83 0.65 -10.95 -7.39
CA ILE A 83 0.26 -9.99 -6.36
C ILE A 83 -1.03 -10.50 -5.72
N PHE A 84 -0.95 -10.94 -4.48
CA PHE A 84 -2.09 -11.47 -3.74
C PHE A 84 -2.77 -10.37 -2.92
N THR A 85 -4.09 -10.25 -3.03
CA THR A 85 -4.90 -9.32 -2.24
C THR A 85 -6.37 -9.75 -2.27
N THR A 86 -7.30 -8.94 -1.75
CA THR A 86 -8.74 -9.20 -1.86
C THR A 86 -9.29 -8.73 -3.20
N GLN A 87 -10.43 -9.31 -3.64
CA GLN A 87 -11.08 -8.89 -4.90
C GLN A 87 -11.43 -7.40 -4.88
N ALA A 88 -11.98 -6.89 -3.76
CA ALA A 88 -12.35 -5.47 -3.68
C ALA A 88 -11.13 -4.54 -3.75
N THR A 89 -9.98 -4.95 -3.23
CA THR A 89 -8.72 -4.20 -3.40
C THR A 89 -8.26 -4.21 -4.85
N ILE A 90 -8.43 -5.32 -5.59
CA ILE A 90 -8.13 -5.39 -7.03
C ILE A 90 -8.99 -4.39 -7.80
N ASP A 91 -10.32 -4.40 -7.57
CA ASP A 91 -11.27 -3.52 -8.25
C ASP A 91 -10.95 -2.04 -7.98
N LEU A 92 -10.56 -1.69 -6.75
CA LEU A 92 -10.12 -0.33 -6.42
C LEU A 92 -8.77 0.03 -7.06
N CYS A 93 -7.80 -0.89 -7.08
CA CYS A 93 -6.49 -0.66 -7.71
C CYS A 93 -6.63 -0.41 -9.21
N GLU A 94 -7.54 -1.10 -9.91
CA GLU A 94 -7.77 -0.89 -11.33
C GLU A 94 -8.12 0.58 -11.63
N VAL A 95 -9.00 1.18 -10.84
CA VAL A 95 -9.40 2.58 -11.00
C VAL A 95 -8.30 3.53 -10.52
N MET A 96 -7.77 3.31 -9.32
CA MET A 96 -6.85 4.24 -8.67
C MET A 96 -5.48 4.30 -9.35
N LEU A 97 -4.94 3.17 -9.79
CA LEU A 97 -3.65 3.14 -10.46
C LEU A 97 -3.74 3.76 -11.87
N ALA A 98 -4.85 3.55 -12.57
CA ALA A 98 -5.10 4.19 -13.86
C ALA A 98 -5.23 5.72 -13.71
N ASP A 99 -5.99 6.19 -12.73
CA ASP A 99 -6.11 7.62 -12.42
C ASP A 99 -4.76 8.23 -12.03
N SER A 100 -3.98 7.53 -11.21
CA SER A 100 -2.63 7.95 -10.83
C SER A 100 -1.70 8.09 -12.05
N ALA A 101 -1.73 7.16 -13.02
CA ALA A 101 -0.97 7.27 -14.26
C ALA A 101 -1.37 8.50 -15.08
N TYR A 102 -2.68 8.74 -15.18
CA TYR A 102 -3.23 9.91 -15.89
C TYR A 102 -2.77 11.22 -15.25
N ILE A 103 -2.90 11.36 -13.93
CA ILE A 103 -2.46 12.54 -13.17
C ILE A 103 -0.97 12.78 -13.36
N GLN A 104 -0.13 11.76 -13.19
CA GLN A 104 1.32 11.86 -13.37
C GLN A 104 1.69 12.34 -14.78
N SER A 105 1.02 11.83 -15.82
CA SER A 105 1.26 12.21 -17.20
C SER A 105 0.93 13.70 -17.44
N GLY A 106 -0.19 14.17 -16.88
CA GLY A 106 -0.59 15.58 -16.94
C GLY A 106 0.40 16.51 -16.24
N ASP A 107 0.83 16.15 -15.03
CA ASP A 107 1.79 16.91 -14.24
C ASP A 107 3.15 17.01 -14.95
N ILE A 108 3.63 15.89 -15.48
CA ILE A 108 4.89 15.84 -16.23
C ILE A 108 4.81 16.65 -17.52
N GLU A 109 3.70 16.63 -18.22
CA GLU A 109 3.52 17.47 -19.41
C GLU A 109 3.58 18.97 -19.05
N TYR A 110 2.90 19.37 -17.97
CA TYR A 110 2.95 20.75 -17.48
C TYR A 110 4.38 21.17 -17.11
N ILE A 111 5.10 20.35 -16.36
CA ILE A 111 6.51 20.58 -15.98
C ILE A 111 7.39 20.66 -17.23
N ASN A 112 7.20 19.76 -18.20
CA ASN A 112 7.99 19.69 -19.42
C ASN A 112 7.81 20.91 -20.34
N ARG A 113 6.66 21.59 -20.32
CA ARG A 113 6.47 22.85 -21.05
C ARG A 113 7.45 23.92 -20.56
N ARG A 114 7.68 24.00 -19.25
CA ARG A 114 8.66 24.93 -18.66
C ARG A 114 10.09 24.48 -18.96
N ARG A 115 10.42 23.19 -18.75
CA ARG A 115 11.74 22.63 -18.98
C ARG A 115 12.23 22.82 -20.43
N ARG A 116 11.34 22.63 -21.40
CA ARG A 116 11.65 22.89 -22.82
C ARG A 116 12.02 24.35 -23.09
N ARG A 117 11.32 25.31 -22.45
CA ARG A 117 11.68 26.73 -22.58
C ARG A 117 13.06 27.04 -21.98
N ASP A 118 13.41 26.32 -20.93
CA ASP A 118 14.68 26.49 -20.21
C ASP A 118 15.80 25.63 -20.81
N GLY A 119 15.60 24.98 -21.98
CA GLY A 119 16.58 24.12 -22.65
C GLY A 119 16.93 22.83 -21.89
N GLN A 120 16.10 22.41 -20.95
CA GLN A 120 16.32 21.21 -20.13
C GLN A 120 15.69 19.97 -20.76
N LYS A 121 16.30 18.79 -20.49
CA LYS A 121 15.75 17.49 -20.90
C LYS A 121 14.36 17.29 -20.29
N ALA A 122 13.43 16.76 -21.10
CA ALA A 122 12.10 16.36 -20.63
C ALA A 122 12.20 15.25 -19.55
N LEU A 123 11.27 15.26 -18.61
CA LEU A 123 11.07 14.19 -17.64
C LEU A 123 10.05 13.18 -18.19
N GLU A 124 10.11 11.96 -17.71
CA GLU A 124 9.12 10.92 -17.98
C GLU A 124 8.30 10.65 -16.72
N PRO A 125 7.03 10.24 -16.83
CA PRO A 125 6.26 9.78 -15.69
C PRO A 125 6.93 8.54 -15.06
N ILE A 126 6.64 8.25 -13.80
CA ILE A 126 7.20 7.08 -13.11
C ILE A 126 6.73 5.81 -13.82
N TYR A 127 5.45 5.78 -14.18
CA TYR A 127 4.84 4.74 -15.01
C TYR A 127 3.70 5.34 -15.85
N GLU A 128 3.30 4.63 -16.86
CA GLU A 128 2.23 4.96 -17.81
C GLU A 128 1.07 3.97 -17.68
N ILE A 129 -0.03 4.20 -18.41
CA ILE A 129 -1.22 3.35 -18.34
C ILE A 129 -0.94 1.91 -18.77
N GLU A 130 -0.05 1.70 -19.73
CA GLU A 130 0.37 0.39 -20.19
C GLU A 130 1.09 -0.42 -19.10
N ASP A 131 1.79 0.26 -18.19
CA ASP A 131 2.44 -0.38 -17.03
C ASP A 131 1.40 -0.78 -15.99
N VAL A 132 0.32 0.00 -15.83
CA VAL A 132 -0.84 -0.36 -14.99
C VAL A 132 -1.52 -1.61 -15.55
N GLU A 133 -1.82 -1.64 -16.86
CA GLU A 133 -2.45 -2.79 -17.51
C GLU A 133 -1.63 -4.08 -17.36
N LYS A 134 -0.30 -3.97 -17.42
CA LYS A 134 0.60 -5.11 -17.16
C LYS A 134 0.53 -5.54 -15.69
N ALA A 135 0.55 -4.59 -14.77
CA ALA A 135 0.49 -4.87 -13.34
C ALA A 135 -0.83 -5.55 -12.95
N MET A 136 -1.97 -5.06 -13.45
CA MET A 136 -3.29 -5.64 -13.14
C MET A 136 -3.41 -7.11 -13.55
N LYS A 137 -2.68 -7.57 -14.56
CA LYS A 137 -2.66 -8.98 -14.98
C LYS A 137 -1.96 -9.91 -13.97
N LEU A 138 -1.19 -9.36 -13.04
CA LEU A 138 -0.47 -10.12 -12.01
C LEU A 138 -1.27 -10.27 -10.71
N PHE A 139 -2.38 -9.57 -10.57
CA PHE A 139 -3.21 -9.64 -9.37
C PHE A 139 -4.00 -10.96 -9.30
N ALA A 140 -4.04 -11.53 -8.09
CA ALA A 140 -4.82 -12.74 -7.80
C ALA A 140 -5.61 -12.55 -6.49
N PRO A 141 -6.94 -12.76 -6.51
CA PRO A 141 -7.77 -12.60 -5.33
C PRO A 141 -7.61 -13.76 -4.36
N VAL A 142 -7.53 -13.42 -3.07
CA VAL A 142 -7.57 -14.39 -1.97
C VAL A 142 -8.68 -14.02 -1.00
N ALA A 143 -9.45 -15.04 -0.57
CA ALA A 143 -10.56 -14.86 0.35
C ALA A 143 -10.05 -14.57 1.77
N VAL A 144 -10.72 -13.63 2.47
CA VAL A 144 -10.48 -13.36 3.89
C VAL A 144 -10.85 -14.56 4.76
N ASN A 145 -10.19 -14.69 5.92
CA ASN A 145 -10.40 -15.77 6.90
C ASN A 145 -10.18 -17.18 6.33
N LYS A 146 -9.34 -17.29 5.30
CA LYS A 146 -8.92 -18.57 4.73
C LYS A 146 -7.41 -18.56 4.53
N ARG A 147 -6.75 -19.61 5.03
CA ARG A 147 -5.34 -19.81 4.77
C ARG A 147 -5.11 -20.18 3.32
N PHE A 148 -4.24 -19.44 2.67
CA PHE A 148 -3.73 -19.71 1.33
C PHE A 148 -2.33 -20.32 1.44
N GLN A 149 -2.15 -21.51 0.88
CA GLN A 149 -0.85 -22.17 0.79
C GLN A 149 -0.18 -21.73 -0.50
N TYR A 150 0.92 -20.97 -0.39
CA TYR A 150 1.70 -20.57 -1.55
C TYR A 150 2.61 -21.70 -2.01
N ASP A 151 3.37 -22.27 -1.07
CA ASP A 151 4.22 -23.46 -1.27
C ASP A 151 4.46 -24.18 0.07
N ASP A 152 5.41 -25.11 0.12
CA ASP A 152 5.68 -25.89 1.35
C ASP A 152 6.27 -25.05 2.50
N GLU A 153 6.83 -23.89 2.20
CA GLU A 153 7.47 -23.00 3.18
C GLU A 153 6.56 -21.83 3.60
N ILE A 154 5.78 -21.29 2.66
CA ILE A 154 5.05 -20.05 2.84
C ILE A 154 3.55 -20.28 2.72
N SER A 155 2.80 -19.84 3.72
CA SER A 155 1.35 -19.65 3.64
C SER A 155 0.95 -18.32 4.25
N PHE A 156 -0.22 -17.81 3.91
CA PHE A 156 -0.73 -16.57 4.50
C PHE A 156 -2.24 -16.58 4.62
N GLU A 157 -2.75 -15.66 5.43
CA GLU A 157 -4.18 -15.48 5.69
C GLU A 157 -4.49 -13.98 5.81
N PHE A 158 -5.68 -13.60 5.39
CA PHE A 158 -6.17 -12.23 5.50
C PHE A 158 -7.27 -12.13 6.55
N THR A 159 -7.24 -11.05 7.36
CA THR A 159 -8.35 -10.64 8.21
C THR A 159 -8.73 -9.19 7.93
N ASP A 160 -10.01 -8.87 8.04
CA ASP A 160 -10.56 -7.55 7.73
C ASP A 160 -10.04 -6.49 8.73
N THR A 161 -9.57 -5.34 8.24
CA THR A 161 -9.12 -4.22 9.09
C THR A 161 -10.14 -3.09 9.18
N GLY A 162 -11.21 -3.11 8.40
CA GLY A 162 -12.24 -2.07 8.42
C GLY A 162 -11.77 -0.66 8.06
N HIS A 163 -10.64 -0.53 7.37
CA HIS A 163 -10.04 0.76 7.01
C HIS A 163 -10.65 1.35 5.74
N ILE A 164 -10.62 0.61 4.64
CA ILE A 164 -11.37 0.86 3.40
C ILE A 164 -11.94 -0.46 2.87
N LEU A 165 -12.75 -0.40 1.84
CA LEU A 165 -13.31 -1.60 1.21
C LEU A 165 -12.17 -2.52 0.74
N GLY A 166 -12.20 -3.77 1.19
CA GLY A 166 -11.21 -4.78 0.84
C GLY A 166 -9.91 -4.75 1.64
N SER A 167 -9.72 -3.79 2.56
CA SER A 167 -8.51 -3.69 3.39
C SER A 167 -8.36 -4.86 4.34
N VAL A 168 -7.13 -5.37 4.46
CA VAL A 168 -6.82 -6.53 5.29
C VAL A 168 -5.52 -6.38 6.06
N SER A 169 -5.47 -7.01 7.22
CA SER A 169 -4.22 -7.42 7.84
C SER A 169 -3.73 -8.71 7.22
N VAL A 170 -2.43 -8.83 7.06
CA VAL A 170 -1.77 -9.98 6.41
C VAL A 170 -1.04 -10.79 7.47
N HIS A 171 -1.43 -12.05 7.63
CA HIS A 171 -0.77 -13.00 8.52
C HIS A 171 0.06 -13.97 7.66
N VAL A 172 1.38 -13.81 7.67
CA VAL A 172 2.32 -14.66 6.93
C VAL A 172 2.88 -15.73 7.86
N PHE A 173 2.86 -16.98 7.41
CA PHE A 173 3.43 -18.12 8.12
C PHE A 173 4.59 -18.66 7.29
N ILE A 174 5.76 -18.71 7.91
CA ILE A 174 7.00 -19.19 7.28
C ILE A 174 7.53 -20.37 8.08
N THR A 175 7.66 -21.52 7.40
CA THR A 175 8.15 -22.76 7.99
C THR A 175 9.61 -22.95 7.60
N GLU A 176 10.51 -22.86 8.58
CA GLU A 176 11.96 -23.04 8.40
C GLU A 176 12.45 -24.12 9.37
N ASN A 177 13.14 -25.15 8.85
CA ASN A 177 13.69 -26.24 9.68
C ASN A 177 12.65 -26.90 10.60
N GLY A 178 11.42 -27.08 10.11
CA GLY A 178 10.32 -27.70 10.86
C GLY A 178 9.66 -26.79 11.90
N ASN A 179 10.07 -25.52 12.01
CA ASN A 179 9.46 -24.53 12.89
C ASN A 179 8.72 -23.48 12.06
N THR A 180 7.47 -23.20 12.40
CA THR A 180 6.68 -22.15 11.75
C THR A 180 6.72 -20.89 12.58
N LYS A 181 7.05 -19.78 11.96
CA LYS A 181 6.96 -18.43 12.51
C LYS A 181 5.81 -17.67 11.85
N GLN A 182 5.05 -16.94 12.67
CA GLN A 182 3.96 -16.09 12.21
C GLN A 182 4.37 -14.62 12.30
N ILE A 183 4.19 -13.91 11.18
CA ILE A 183 4.35 -12.46 11.08
C ILE A 183 2.98 -11.88 10.77
N THR A 184 2.52 -10.92 11.58
CA THR A 184 1.30 -10.15 11.31
C THR A 184 1.68 -8.75 10.86
N PHE A 185 1.26 -8.38 9.66
CA PHE A 185 1.33 -7.02 9.14
C PHE A 185 -0.05 -6.39 9.23
N SER A 186 -0.17 -5.30 9.97
CA SER A 186 -1.47 -4.67 10.22
C SER A 186 -2.12 -4.10 8.95
N GLY A 187 -1.32 -3.67 7.97
CA GLY A 187 -1.79 -2.66 7.04
C GLY A 187 -2.26 -1.43 7.83
N ASP A 188 -3.21 -0.68 7.28
CA ASP A 188 -3.90 0.38 8.00
C ASP A 188 -5.14 -0.16 8.69
N VAL A 189 -5.37 0.26 9.94
CA VAL A 189 -6.46 -0.22 10.78
C VAL A 189 -7.57 0.83 10.87
N GLY A 190 -8.79 0.41 10.58
CA GLY A 190 -9.97 1.26 10.62
C GLY A 190 -10.54 1.47 12.02
N ARG A 191 -11.74 2.08 12.08
CA ARG A 191 -12.43 2.38 13.34
C ARG A 191 -13.35 1.25 13.73
N PHE A 192 -13.46 1.00 15.05
CA PHE A 192 -14.38 -0.03 15.58
C PHE A 192 -15.86 0.32 15.40
N ASN A 193 -16.20 1.59 15.27
CA ASN A 193 -17.59 2.09 15.20
C ASN A 193 -17.85 2.80 13.86
N ASP A 194 -17.35 2.26 12.74
CA ASP A 194 -17.70 2.78 11.42
C ASP A 194 -19.13 2.40 11.04
N LEU A 195 -19.81 3.28 10.27
CA LEU A 195 -21.22 3.06 9.87
C LEU A 195 -21.36 2.16 8.64
N ILE A 196 -20.32 2.01 7.86
CA ILE A 196 -20.33 1.32 6.56
C ILE A 196 -19.42 0.11 6.56
N LEU A 197 -18.23 0.25 7.15
CA LEU A 197 -17.21 -0.78 7.18
C LEU A 197 -17.34 -1.67 8.43
N LYS A 198 -16.89 -2.90 8.30
CA LYS A 198 -16.81 -3.81 9.44
C LYS A 198 -15.77 -3.32 10.45
N ALA A 199 -15.98 -3.62 11.72
CA ALA A 199 -14.95 -3.40 12.72
C ALA A 199 -13.70 -4.22 12.41
N PRO A 200 -12.48 -3.70 12.74
CA PRO A 200 -11.26 -4.47 12.62
C PRO A 200 -11.34 -5.81 13.36
N ALA A 201 -10.89 -6.89 12.70
CA ALA A 201 -10.75 -8.18 13.35
C ALA A 201 -9.64 -8.13 14.41
N PRO A 202 -9.76 -8.85 15.54
CA PRO A 202 -8.65 -9.00 16.47
C PRO A 202 -7.44 -9.64 15.79
N PHE A 203 -6.24 -9.14 16.08
CA PHE A 203 -5.03 -9.79 15.59
C PHE A 203 -4.82 -11.14 16.31
N PRO A 204 -4.50 -12.20 15.58
CA PRO A 204 -4.07 -13.44 16.19
C PRO A 204 -2.73 -13.24 16.91
N GLN A 205 -2.44 -14.09 17.87
CA GLN A 205 -1.12 -14.11 18.48
C GLN A 205 -0.09 -14.46 17.39
N ALA A 206 1.00 -13.69 17.33
CA ALA A 206 2.06 -13.86 16.33
C ALA A 206 3.43 -13.75 16.98
N ASP A 207 4.47 -14.31 16.32
CA ASP A 207 5.85 -14.14 16.76
C ASP A 207 6.35 -12.71 16.55
N TYR A 208 5.88 -12.08 15.45
CA TYR A 208 6.24 -10.69 15.08
C TYR A 208 5.02 -9.94 14.59
N ILE A 209 4.92 -8.66 14.99
CA ILE A 209 3.85 -7.76 14.53
C ILE A 209 4.51 -6.51 13.92
N LEU A 210 4.18 -6.25 12.64
CA LEU A 210 4.45 -4.98 11.95
C LEU A 210 3.17 -4.17 12.03
N CYS A 211 3.14 -3.17 12.91
CA CYS A 211 1.93 -2.41 13.20
C CYS A 211 2.10 -0.95 12.78
N GLU A 212 1.07 -0.38 12.14
CA GLU A 212 0.99 1.06 11.94
C GLU A 212 1.00 1.79 13.29
N SER A 213 1.51 3.01 13.29
CA SER A 213 1.55 3.84 14.50
C SER A 213 1.21 5.32 14.24
N THR A 214 0.41 5.58 13.22
CA THR A 214 -0.01 6.94 12.80
C THR A 214 -0.66 7.72 13.96
N TYR A 215 -1.47 7.05 14.76
CA TYR A 215 -2.07 7.58 15.98
C TYR A 215 -1.47 7.00 17.26
N GLY A 216 -0.27 6.43 17.21
CA GLY A 216 0.37 5.76 18.35
C GLY A 216 0.63 6.66 19.57
N ASN A 217 0.68 7.99 19.40
CA ASN A 217 0.94 8.97 20.44
C ASN A 217 -0.24 9.95 20.70
N ARG A 218 -1.40 9.76 20.08
CA ARG A 218 -2.55 10.66 20.21
C ARG A 218 -3.87 9.92 20.01
N LEU A 219 -4.93 10.44 20.58
CA LEU A 219 -6.29 9.99 20.35
C LEU A 219 -6.92 10.79 19.20
N HIS A 220 -7.89 10.21 18.52
CA HIS A 220 -8.76 10.95 17.63
C HIS A 220 -9.59 11.96 18.44
N ASP A 221 -9.84 13.15 17.87
CA ASP A 221 -10.74 14.12 18.46
C ASP A 221 -12.12 13.48 18.65
N GLN A 222 -12.58 13.45 19.89
CA GLN A 222 -13.94 13.04 20.23
C GLN A 222 -14.91 14.20 19.95
N SER A 223 -15.01 14.66 18.70
CA SER A 223 -16.04 15.64 18.35
C SER A 223 -17.38 14.93 18.32
N THR A 224 -18.12 15.01 19.39
CA THR A 224 -19.45 14.44 19.58
C THR A 224 -20.48 14.97 18.57
N ASP A 225 -20.14 16.02 17.81
CA ASP A 225 -21.06 16.60 16.83
C ASP A 225 -20.34 17.19 15.59
N ALA A 226 -19.70 16.32 14.80
CA ALA A 226 -19.10 16.70 13.52
C ALA A 226 -20.11 17.34 12.56
N ARG A 227 -21.40 16.93 12.61
CA ARG A 227 -22.48 17.46 11.80
C ARG A 227 -22.81 18.91 12.16
N GLN A 228 -22.95 19.23 13.47
CA GLN A 228 -23.21 20.60 13.90
C GLN A 228 -22.03 21.51 13.60
N LYS A 229 -20.80 21.04 13.83
CA LYS A 229 -19.59 21.79 13.52
C LYS A 229 -19.46 22.09 12.02
N LEU A 230 -19.76 21.11 11.15
CA LEU A 230 -19.80 21.33 9.71
C LEU A 230 -20.87 22.36 9.33
N LEU A 231 -22.09 22.22 9.86
CA LEU A 231 -23.18 23.18 9.63
C LEU A 231 -22.81 24.60 10.07
N GLN A 232 -22.17 24.75 11.22
CA GLN A 232 -21.67 26.03 11.72
C GLN A 232 -20.63 26.62 10.76
N ILE A 233 -19.64 25.84 10.30
CA ILE A 233 -18.62 26.31 9.35
C ILE A 233 -19.26 26.74 8.04
N VAL A 234 -20.21 25.96 7.50
CA VAL A 234 -20.92 26.30 6.26
C VAL A 234 -21.70 27.60 6.43
N ASN A 235 -22.46 27.76 7.52
CA ASN A 235 -23.21 28.99 7.78
C ASN A 235 -22.28 30.22 7.90
N GLN A 236 -21.22 30.13 8.69
CA GLN A 236 -20.25 31.21 8.84
C GLN A 236 -19.57 31.60 7.50
N THR A 237 -19.27 30.61 6.66
CA THR A 237 -18.49 30.87 5.43
C THR A 237 -19.41 31.30 4.26
N CYS A 238 -20.62 30.76 4.17
CA CYS A 238 -21.48 30.93 2.98
C CYS A 238 -22.68 31.86 3.21
N VAL A 239 -23.04 32.19 4.47
CA VAL A 239 -24.25 32.96 4.79
C VAL A 239 -23.89 34.27 5.52
N GLU A 240 -22.85 34.29 6.38
CA GLU A 240 -22.46 35.45 7.18
C GLU A 240 -21.34 36.29 6.56
N GLN A 241 -20.74 35.87 5.44
CA GLN A 241 -19.80 36.63 4.60
C GLN A 241 -20.48 37.10 3.31
#